data_7288c4a6dd131306dc840d018a8a6a73
#
_entry.id   7288c4a6dd131306dc840d018a8a6a73
#
_cell.length_a   1.000
_cell.length_b   1.000
_cell.length_c   1.000
_cell.angle_alpha   90.00
_cell.angle_beta   90.00
_cell.angle_gamma   90.00
#
_symmetry.space_group_name_H-M   'P 1'
#
loop_
_entity.id
_entity.type
_entity.pdbx_description
1 polymer ?
#
loop_
_entity_poly.entity_id
_entity_poly.type
_entity_poly.pdbx_seq_one_letter_code
_entity_poly.pdbx_strand_id
1 'polypeptide(L)'
;MLWDKMNNKRPINSISDFDITEAWSGQIRISPVEAKHALVFNIGNRRVRKALVDYLATCILSGEWQEDHPQPVVFSDAGRMIDGQHRMLAIIKANVEVIVNVVFGARDELREYVDTGISRTLEDRVDFDPDIRINQFIAAVINAYSWLCMSSSKIGRLTPDLAKSIFNQHKESILFSAHFMKRNIRRVTRAPVACALVIMFERDEKKAKLFAESLCVLDGEVQQARVLRDTLIQGPNGGGQAITVSAYGKSVSAMKAYLDDKPIKILRVQAW
;
A
#
# COMPACT_ATOMS: atom_id res chain seq x y z
N MET A 1 -7.97 -23.64 -33.91
CA MET A 1 -7.72 -22.86 -35.13
C MET A 1 -8.25 -21.42 -35.11
N LEU A 2 -8.67 -20.85 -34.02
CA LEU A 2 -8.99 -19.40 -33.90
C LEU A 2 -7.91 -18.61 -33.17
N TRP A 3 -7.03 -19.26 -32.42
CA TRP A 3 -5.93 -18.64 -31.65
C TRP A 3 -4.74 -18.22 -32.51
N ASP A 4 -4.48 -18.89 -33.64
CA ASP A 4 -3.30 -18.60 -34.47
C ASP A 4 -3.43 -17.35 -35.36
N LYS A 5 -4.66 -16.84 -35.52
CA LYS A 5 -4.87 -15.62 -36.32
C LYS A 5 -4.68 -14.31 -35.54
N MET A 6 -4.58 -14.38 -34.20
CA MET A 6 -4.37 -13.19 -33.36
C MET A 6 -2.89 -12.86 -33.07
N ASN A 7 -1.95 -13.70 -33.52
CA ASN A 7 -0.53 -13.53 -33.30
C ASN A 7 0.18 -12.87 -34.48
N ASN A 8 -0.38 -11.84 -35.07
CA ASN A 8 0.37 -10.98 -35.98
C ASN A 8 1.22 -10.03 -35.12
N LYS A 9 2.36 -10.54 -34.61
CA LYS A 9 3.40 -9.75 -33.95
C LYS A 9 4.02 -8.79 -34.96
N ARG A 10 3.35 -7.69 -35.27
CA ARG A 10 4.03 -6.52 -35.81
C ARG A 10 4.93 -5.98 -34.70
N PRO A 11 6.13 -5.45 -35.05
CA PRO A 11 6.95 -4.77 -34.07
C PRO A 11 6.09 -3.69 -33.40
N ILE A 12 6.17 -3.63 -32.10
CA ILE A 12 5.37 -2.75 -31.24
C ILE A 12 5.86 -1.33 -31.47
N ASN A 13 5.11 -0.58 -32.26
CA ASN A 13 5.40 0.80 -32.61
C ASN A 13 4.66 1.75 -31.65
N SER A 14 4.80 3.01 -31.84
CA SER A 14 4.22 4.09 -31.03
C SER A 14 2.68 4.12 -31.07
N ILE A 15 2.04 4.67 -30.04
CA ILE A 15 0.58 4.97 -30.04
C ILE A 15 0.21 5.85 -31.23
N SER A 16 1.11 6.73 -31.69
CA SER A 16 0.90 7.62 -32.83
C SER A 16 0.75 6.90 -34.16
N ASP A 17 1.15 5.62 -34.24
CA ASP A 17 1.09 4.83 -35.47
C ASP A 17 -0.28 4.15 -35.68
N PHE A 18 -1.19 4.27 -34.71
CA PHE A 18 -2.49 3.64 -34.74
C PHE A 18 -3.62 4.65 -34.85
N ASP A 19 -4.64 4.30 -35.63
CA ASP A 19 -5.94 4.94 -35.49
C ASP A 19 -6.63 4.35 -34.24
N ILE A 20 -6.73 5.15 -33.18
CA ILE A 20 -7.29 4.72 -31.89
C ILE A 20 -8.78 4.40 -31.97
N THR A 21 -9.47 4.74 -33.06
CA THR A 21 -10.90 4.46 -33.31
C THR A 21 -11.09 3.10 -33.96
N GLU A 22 -10.06 2.55 -34.62
CA GLU A 22 -10.13 1.22 -35.21
C GLU A 22 -9.88 0.11 -34.18
N ALA A 23 -10.65 -0.98 -34.28
CA ALA A 23 -10.54 -2.11 -33.35
C ALA A 23 -9.21 -2.84 -33.45
N TRP A 24 -8.38 -2.69 -32.43
CA TRP A 24 -7.09 -3.36 -32.30
C TRP A 24 -6.77 -3.66 -30.81
N SER A 25 -6.05 -4.74 -30.56
CA SER A 25 -5.54 -5.03 -29.21
C SER A 25 -4.15 -5.68 -29.28
N GLY A 26 -3.30 -5.32 -28.33
CA GLY A 26 -1.95 -5.86 -28.24
C GLY A 26 -1.09 -5.14 -27.22
N GLN A 27 0.20 -5.45 -27.25
CA GLN A 27 1.19 -4.76 -26.42
C GLN A 27 1.82 -3.62 -27.18
N ILE A 28 1.94 -2.47 -26.53
CA ILE A 28 2.61 -1.28 -27.04
C ILE A 28 3.66 -0.84 -26.02
N ARG A 29 4.81 -0.43 -26.51
CA ARG A 29 5.84 0.23 -25.74
C ARG A 29 5.49 1.72 -25.65
N ILE A 30 5.34 2.24 -24.45
CA ILE A 30 4.91 3.63 -24.22
C ILE A 30 5.99 4.40 -23.48
N SER A 31 6.54 5.40 -24.15
CA SER A 31 7.44 6.38 -23.57
C SER A 31 6.68 7.45 -22.76
N PRO A 32 7.37 8.25 -21.92
CA PRO A 32 6.75 9.38 -21.22
C PRO A 32 6.14 10.43 -22.18
N VAL A 33 6.68 10.59 -23.36
CA VAL A 33 6.15 11.50 -24.41
C VAL A 33 4.84 10.97 -24.95
N GLU A 34 4.79 9.69 -25.31
CA GLU A 34 3.58 9.03 -25.80
C GLU A 34 2.49 8.95 -24.74
N ALA A 35 2.86 8.73 -23.48
CA ALA A 35 1.93 8.78 -22.36
C ALA A 35 1.27 10.17 -22.21
N LYS A 36 2.02 11.27 -22.46
CA LYS A 36 1.46 12.63 -22.53
C LYS A 36 0.48 12.80 -23.68
N HIS A 37 0.81 12.27 -24.87
CA HIS A 37 -0.07 12.29 -26.02
C HIS A 37 -1.34 11.48 -25.75
N ALA A 38 -1.23 10.28 -25.17
CA ALA A 38 -2.36 9.46 -24.79
C ALA A 38 -3.35 10.19 -23.84
N LEU A 39 -2.83 11.03 -22.94
CA LEU A 39 -3.66 11.82 -22.02
C LEU A 39 -4.45 12.96 -22.71
N VAL A 40 -4.16 13.31 -23.93
CA VAL A 40 -4.99 14.27 -24.71
C VAL A 40 -6.39 13.68 -24.94
N PHE A 41 -6.50 12.36 -25.06
CA PHE A 41 -7.75 11.62 -25.22
C PHE A 41 -8.48 11.36 -23.88
N ASN A 42 -7.92 11.78 -22.75
CA ASN A 42 -8.46 11.56 -21.41
C ASN A 42 -9.58 12.56 -21.09
N ILE A 43 -10.70 12.49 -21.84
CA ILE A 43 -11.81 13.42 -21.73
C ILE A 43 -12.89 12.84 -20.79
N GLY A 44 -13.22 13.60 -19.74
CA GLY A 44 -14.35 13.26 -18.85
C GLY A 44 -14.13 12.04 -17.96
N ASN A 45 -12.89 11.61 -17.72
CA ASN A 45 -12.57 10.55 -16.78
C ASN A 45 -12.65 11.03 -15.32
N ARG A 46 -12.69 10.09 -14.38
CA ARG A 46 -12.75 10.36 -12.95
C ARG A 46 -11.54 11.15 -12.46
N ARG A 47 -11.70 11.77 -11.27
CA ARG A 47 -10.61 12.49 -10.61
C ARG A 47 -9.39 11.61 -10.39
N VAL A 48 -8.21 12.14 -10.73
CA VAL A 48 -6.92 11.47 -10.52
C VAL A 48 -6.67 11.23 -9.03
N ARG A 49 -6.34 9.99 -8.68
CA ARG A 49 -5.90 9.58 -7.35
C ARG A 49 -4.37 9.63 -7.29
N LYS A 50 -3.82 10.71 -6.74
CA LYS A 50 -2.37 10.93 -6.68
C LYS A 50 -1.62 9.73 -6.06
N ALA A 51 -2.14 9.18 -4.95
CA ALA A 51 -1.53 8.01 -4.29
C ALA A 51 -1.44 6.77 -5.19
N LEU A 52 -2.38 6.59 -6.13
CA LEU A 52 -2.30 5.49 -7.09
C LEU A 52 -1.25 5.74 -8.17
N VAL A 53 -1.13 6.99 -8.63
CA VAL A 53 -0.06 7.38 -9.58
C VAL A 53 1.32 7.18 -8.94
N ASP A 54 1.48 7.61 -7.68
CA ASP A 54 2.72 7.47 -6.92
C ASP A 54 3.10 5.98 -6.75
N TYR A 55 2.12 5.14 -6.40
CA TYR A 55 2.31 3.69 -6.29
C TYR A 55 2.75 3.04 -7.61
N LEU A 56 2.03 3.32 -8.71
CA LEU A 56 2.37 2.76 -10.03
C LEU A 56 3.74 3.23 -10.52
N ALA A 57 4.10 4.50 -10.28
CA ALA A 57 5.42 5.02 -10.60
C ALA A 57 6.52 4.32 -9.79
N THR A 58 6.26 3.99 -8.53
CA THR A 58 7.17 3.20 -7.69
C THR A 58 7.34 1.80 -8.26
N CYS A 59 6.27 1.11 -8.67
CA CYS A 59 6.35 -0.20 -9.31
C CYS A 59 7.19 -0.17 -10.59
N ILE A 60 7.08 0.88 -11.40
CA ILE A 60 7.90 1.06 -12.61
C ILE A 60 9.39 1.19 -12.22
N LEU A 61 9.70 2.05 -11.26
CA LEU A 61 11.07 2.33 -10.84
C LEU A 61 11.75 1.17 -10.12
N SER A 62 10.97 0.34 -9.40
CA SER A 62 11.47 -0.86 -8.71
C SER A 62 11.55 -2.11 -9.58
N GLY A 63 11.11 -2.05 -10.85
CA GLY A 63 11.06 -3.21 -11.73
C GLY A 63 9.90 -4.17 -11.45
N GLU A 64 8.94 -3.77 -10.62
CA GLU A 64 7.73 -4.56 -10.31
C GLU A 64 6.58 -4.32 -11.31
N TRP A 65 6.83 -3.56 -12.36
CA TRP A 65 5.85 -3.37 -13.43
C TRP A 65 5.63 -4.66 -14.20
N GLN A 66 4.37 -5.09 -14.33
CA GLN A 66 4.01 -6.28 -15.07
C GLN A 66 3.59 -5.87 -16.49
N GLU A 67 4.40 -6.23 -17.50
CA GLU A 67 4.15 -5.90 -18.91
C GLU A 67 2.93 -6.63 -19.48
N ASP A 68 2.66 -7.83 -18.97
CA ASP A 68 1.51 -8.68 -19.34
C ASP A 68 0.29 -8.49 -18.46
N HIS A 69 0.24 -7.37 -17.69
CA HIS A 69 -0.89 -7.07 -16.81
C HIS A 69 -2.23 -7.19 -17.55
N PRO A 70 -3.19 -8.00 -17.07
CA PRO A 70 -4.40 -8.36 -17.80
C PRO A 70 -5.37 -7.18 -18.02
N GLN A 71 -5.18 -6.06 -17.32
CA GLN A 71 -6.01 -4.87 -17.46
C GLN A 71 -5.40 -3.90 -18.47
N PRO A 72 -5.96 -3.79 -19.69
CA PRO A 72 -5.38 -2.94 -20.73
C PRO A 72 -5.62 -1.46 -20.49
N VAL A 73 -4.85 -0.62 -21.18
CA VAL A 73 -5.24 0.77 -21.46
C VAL A 73 -6.27 0.74 -22.58
N VAL A 74 -7.40 1.40 -22.42
CA VAL A 74 -8.55 1.28 -23.34
C VAL A 74 -8.90 2.64 -23.93
N PHE A 75 -8.97 2.68 -25.27
CA PHE A 75 -9.48 3.82 -26.05
C PHE A 75 -10.76 3.42 -26.78
N SER A 76 -11.72 4.33 -26.81
CA SER A 76 -13.00 4.09 -27.49
C SER A 76 -12.95 4.38 -28.99
N ASP A 77 -13.93 3.87 -29.72
CA ASP A 77 -14.26 4.18 -31.10
C ASP A 77 -14.64 5.67 -31.30
N ALA A 78 -15.00 6.36 -30.25
CA ALA A 78 -15.22 7.82 -30.23
C ALA A 78 -13.93 8.63 -29.95
N GLY A 79 -12.73 8.00 -29.95
CA GLY A 79 -11.46 8.67 -29.76
C GLY A 79 -11.23 9.14 -28.33
N ARG A 80 -11.77 8.45 -27.31
CA ARG A 80 -11.59 8.79 -25.90
C ARG A 80 -10.86 7.69 -25.13
N MET A 81 -10.02 8.07 -24.18
CA MET A 81 -9.44 7.11 -23.23
C MET A 81 -10.53 6.69 -22.21
N ILE A 82 -10.92 5.42 -22.22
CA ILE A 82 -11.86 4.84 -21.26
C ILE A 82 -11.17 4.46 -19.96
N ASP A 83 -10.00 3.78 -20.04
CA ASP A 83 -9.18 3.40 -18.89
C ASP A 83 -7.70 3.59 -19.18
N GLY A 84 -6.89 3.81 -18.14
CA GLY A 84 -5.42 3.93 -18.25
C GLY A 84 -4.85 5.26 -17.75
N GLN A 85 -5.66 6.28 -17.40
CA GLN A 85 -5.15 7.61 -17.01
C GLN A 85 -4.08 7.55 -15.91
N HIS A 86 -4.24 6.71 -14.87
CA HIS A 86 -3.28 6.60 -13.78
C HIS A 86 -1.98 5.95 -14.21
N ARG A 87 -2.05 4.99 -15.14
CA ARG A 87 -0.86 4.33 -15.73
C ARG A 87 -0.08 5.30 -16.59
N MET A 88 -0.73 6.08 -17.45
CA MET A 88 -0.06 7.11 -18.25
C MET A 88 0.60 8.16 -17.36
N LEU A 89 -0.08 8.64 -16.32
CA LEU A 89 0.51 9.58 -15.36
C LEU A 89 1.69 8.98 -14.60
N ALA A 90 1.66 7.69 -14.29
CA ALA A 90 2.75 6.99 -13.63
C ALA A 90 3.98 6.85 -14.53
N ILE A 91 3.81 6.54 -15.83
CA ILE A 91 4.87 6.48 -16.83
C ILE A 91 5.56 7.84 -16.94
N ILE A 92 4.78 8.93 -17.03
CA ILE A 92 5.31 10.29 -17.07
C ILE A 92 6.10 10.60 -15.80
N LYS A 93 5.55 10.25 -14.64
CA LYS A 93 6.17 10.52 -13.34
C LYS A 93 7.46 9.73 -13.13
N ALA A 94 7.45 8.44 -13.50
CA ALA A 94 8.64 7.59 -13.42
C ALA A 94 9.73 8.00 -14.42
N ASN A 95 9.33 8.66 -15.50
CA ASN A 95 10.17 9.02 -16.65
C ASN A 95 10.89 7.79 -17.25
N VAL A 96 10.18 6.67 -17.32
CA VAL A 96 10.65 5.38 -17.84
C VAL A 96 9.66 4.86 -18.86
N GLU A 97 10.18 4.33 -19.96
CA GLU A 97 9.39 3.62 -20.97
C GLU A 97 8.98 2.24 -20.49
N VAL A 98 7.73 1.85 -20.70
CA VAL A 98 7.21 0.54 -20.30
C VAL A 98 6.32 -0.07 -21.39
N ILE A 99 6.19 -1.40 -21.36
CA ILE A 99 5.24 -2.13 -22.20
C ILE A 99 3.90 -2.21 -21.45
N VAL A 100 2.81 -1.96 -22.18
CA VAL A 100 1.43 -2.06 -21.69
C VAL A 100 0.53 -2.78 -22.68
N ASN A 101 -0.46 -3.51 -22.18
CA ASN A 101 -1.55 -3.99 -23.01
C ASN A 101 -2.48 -2.83 -23.35
N VAL A 102 -2.87 -2.70 -24.61
CA VAL A 102 -3.75 -1.63 -25.12
C VAL A 102 -4.89 -2.24 -25.92
N VAL A 103 -6.06 -1.63 -25.81
CA VAL A 103 -7.25 -1.91 -26.66
C VAL A 103 -7.68 -0.59 -27.28
N PHE A 104 -7.78 -0.55 -28.60
CA PHE A 104 -8.34 0.53 -29.39
C PHE A 104 -9.71 0.16 -29.93
N GLY A 105 -10.54 1.16 -30.27
CA GLY A 105 -11.85 0.95 -30.90
C GLY A 105 -12.87 0.23 -30.02
N ALA A 106 -12.73 0.30 -28.68
CA ALA A 106 -13.76 -0.21 -27.78
C ALA A 106 -15.03 0.65 -27.87
N ARG A 107 -16.22 0.04 -27.74
CA ARG A 107 -17.47 0.82 -27.75
C ARG A 107 -17.48 1.85 -26.61
N ASP A 108 -17.79 3.10 -26.92
CA ASP A 108 -17.72 4.21 -25.97
C ASP A 108 -18.65 4.04 -24.74
N GLU A 109 -19.79 3.35 -24.90
CA GLU A 109 -20.72 3.06 -23.82
C GLU A 109 -20.10 2.18 -22.72
N LEU A 110 -19.04 1.41 -23.03
CA LEU A 110 -18.36 0.57 -22.04
C LEU A 110 -17.73 1.39 -20.91
N ARG A 111 -17.55 2.70 -21.10
CA ARG A 111 -17.05 3.61 -20.05
C ARG A 111 -17.90 3.58 -18.77
N GLU A 112 -19.22 3.37 -18.89
CA GLU A 112 -20.11 3.31 -17.73
C GLU A 112 -19.90 2.06 -16.87
N TYR A 113 -19.28 1.02 -17.44
CA TYR A 113 -19.05 -0.28 -16.80
C TYR A 113 -17.61 -0.47 -16.31
N VAL A 114 -16.69 0.43 -16.65
CA VAL A 114 -15.29 0.35 -16.18
C VAL A 114 -15.21 0.78 -14.72
N ASP A 115 -14.38 0.10 -13.95
CA ASP A 115 -14.12 0.40 -12.51
C ASP A 115 -15.30 0.21 -11.55
N THR A 116 -16.27 -0.61 -11.86
CA THR A 116 -17.37 -0.96 -10.94
C THR A 116 -16.93 -1.92 -9.82
N GLY A 117 -15.68 -2.43 -9.86
CA GLY A 117 -15.11 -3.38 -8.89
C GLY A 117 -14.65 -2.73 -7.58
N ILE A 118 -14.72 -3.51 -6.49
CA ILE A 118 -14.16 -3.15 -5.18
C ILE A 118 -12.64 -3.18 -5.27
N SER A 119 -11.99 -2.15 -4.73
CA SER A 119 -10.52 -2.08 -4.69
C SER A 119 -9.96 -3.18 -3.77
N ARG A 120 -9.12 -4.07 -4.30
CA ARG A 120 -8.47 -5.14 -3.52
C ARG A 120 -7.60 -4.56 -2.41
N THR A 121 -7.71 -5.14 -1.22
CA THR A 121 -6.86 -4.84 -0.07
C THR A 121 -5.47 -5.47 -0.21
N LEU A 122 -4.55 -5.22 0.72
CA LEU A 122 -3.22 -5.86 0.70
C LEU A 122 -3.36 -7.38 0.87
N GLU A 123 -4.25 -7.83 1.74
CA GLU A 123 -4.56 -9.25 1.97
C GLU A 123 -5.14 -9.97 0.74
N ASP A 124 -5.87 -9.24 -0.14
CA ASP A 124 -6.43 -9.79 -1.38
C ASP A 124 -5.43 -9.87 -2.53
N ARG A 125 -4.28 -9.20 -2.40
CA ARG A 125 -3.32 -9.03 -3.49
C ARG A 125 -2.02 -9.79 -3.34
N VAL A 126 -1.70 -10.21 -2.12
CA VAL A 126 -0.39 -10.75 -1.79
C VAL A 126 -0.53 -12.05 -1.01
N ASP A 127 -0.04 -13.14 -1.61
CA ASP A 127 0.17 -14.39 -0.91
C ASP A 127 1.53 -14.31 -0.21
N PHE A 128 1.52 -14.23 1.10
CA PHE A 128 2.73 -14.07 1.91
C PHE A 128 3.35 -15.42 2.27
N ASP A 129 2.51 -16.37 2.68
CA ASP A 129 2.95 -17.67 3.17
C ASP A 129 1.80 -18.67 2.97
N PRO A 130 2.04 -19.87 2.38
CA PRO A 130 1.00 -20.86 2.13
C PRO A 130 0.26 -21.31 3.39
N ASP A 131 0.95 -21.31 4.55
CA ASP A 131 0.42 -21.80 5.82
C ASP A 131 -0.19 -20.67 6.68
N ILE A 132 -0.03 -19.40 6.30
CA ILE A 132 -0.49 -18.26 7.09
C ILE A 132 -1.47 -17.40 6.28
N ARG A 133 -2.73 -17.50 6.65
CA ARG A 133 -3.74 -16.60 6.11
C ARG A 133 -3.54 -15.17 6.66
N ILE A 134 -3.12 -14.28 5.78
CA ILE A 134 -3.03 -12.86 6.11
C ILE A 134 -4.43 -12.31 6.37
N ASN A 135 -4.57 -11.56 7.45
CA ASN A 135 -5.79 -10.88 7.82
C ASN A 135 -5.55 -9.37 7.91
N GLN A 136 -6.64 -8.60 8.08
CA GLN A 136 -6.59 -7.14 8.17
C GLN A 136 -5.62 -6.60 9.24
N PHE A 137 -5.39 -7.34 10.34
CA PHE A 137 -4.49 -6.91 11.42
C PHE A 137 -3.03 -7.04 10.99
N ILE A 138 -2.65 -8.16 10.36
CA ILE A 138 -1.31 -8.38 9.81
C ILE A 138 -1.03 -7.33 8.72
N ALA A 139 -1.95 -7.13 7.79
CA ALA A 139 -1.84 -6.11 6.75
C ALA A 139 -1.69 -4.69 7.33
N ALA A 140 -2.42 -4.36 8.40
CA ALA A 140 -2.34 -3.07 9.07
C ALA A 140 -0.97 -2.86 9.75
N VAL A 141 -0.39 -3.90 10.37
CA VAL A 141 0.95 -3.83 10.98
C VAL A 141 2.02 -3.64 9.91
N ILE A 142 1.98 -4.41 8.81
CA ILE A 142 2.93 -4.29 7.69
C ILE A 142 2.86 -2.87 7.09
N ASN A 143 1.66 -2.37 6.82
CA ASN A 143 1.47 -0.99 6.31
C ASN A 143 2.01 0.06 7.29
N ALA A 144 1.77 -0.09 8.60
CA ALA A 144 2.29 0.84 9.60
C ALA A 144 3.82 0.79 9.68
N TYR A 145 4.40 -0.41 9.64
CA TYR A 145 5.85 -0.62 9.72
C TYR A 145 6.56 0.05 8.54
N SER A 146 6.04 -0.11 7.33
CA SER A 146 6.67 0.42 6.12
C SER A 146 6.92 1.93 6.15
N TRP A 147 6.04 2.71 6.75
CA TRP A 147 6.20 4.17 6.76
C TRP A 147 6.58 4.75 8.11
N LEU A 148 6.31 4.07 9.23
CA LEU A 148 6.72 4.56 10.55
C LEU A 148 8.17 4.17 10.89
N CYS A 149 8.65 3.03 10.38
CA CYS A 149 9.96 2.47 10.72
C CYS A 149 10.96 2.57 9.56
N MET A 150 10.52 2.44 8.31
CA MET A 150 11.41 2.40 7.14
C MET A 150 11.50 3.73 6.39
N SER A 151 10.49 4.59 6.48
CA SER A 151 10.42 5.84 5.71
C SER A 151 10.00 7.01 6.58
N SER A 152 10.52 8.19 6.26
CA SER A 152 10.11 9.45 6.90
C SER A 152 8.78 9.99 6.36
N SER A 153 8.25 9.42 5.29
CA SER A 153 7.00 9.84 4.64
C SER A 153 6.04 8.68 4.48
N LYS A 154 4.74 8.98 4.54
CA LYS A 154 3.70 7.98 4.34
C LYS A 154 3.78 7.42 2.92
N ILE A 155 4.09 6.13 2.81
CA ILE A 155 4.01 5.38 1.56
C ILE A 155 2.53 5.22 1.20
N GLY A 156 2.13 5.58 0.00
CA GLY A 156 0.73 5.58 -0.42
C GLY A 156 0.12 4.19 -0.42
N ARG A 157 0.73 3.29 -1.17
CA ARG A 157 0.33 1.88 -1.29
C ARG A 157 1.59 1.03 -1.37
N LEU A 158 1.66 -0.04 -0.57
CA LEU A 158 2.79 -0.97 -0.61
C LEU A 158 2.78 -1.80 -1.89
N THR A 159 3.97 -2.01 -2.44
CA THR A 159 4.18 -3.02 -3.48
C THR A 159 4.11 -4.42 -2.86
N PRO A 160 3.72 -5.45 -3.64
CA PRO A 160 3.69 -6.83 -3.16
C PRO A 160 5.04 -7.30 -2.61
N ASP A 161 6.12 -7.00 -3.30
CA ASP A 161 7.46 -7.48 -2.93
C ASP A 161 7.97 -6.82 -1.63
N LEU A 162 7.75 -5.50 -1.49
CA LEU A 162 8.08 -4.82 -0.23
C LEU A 162 7.26 -5.35 0.94
N ALA A 163 5.96 -5.63 0.73
CA ALA A 163 5.11 -6.20 1.76
C ALA A 163 5.57 -7.61 2.18
N LYS A 164 5.95 -8.47 1.20
CA LYS A 164 6.53 -9.80 1.46
C LYS A 164 7.86 -9.70 2.19
N SER A 165 8.74 -8.80 1.76
CA SER A 165 10.04 -8.58 2.40
C SER A 165 9.88 -8.22 3.87
N ILE A 166 9.01 -7.23 4.19
CA ILE A 166 8.71 -6.84 5.58
C ILE A 166 8.16 -8.02 6.37
N PHE A 167 7.18 -8.75 5.82
CA PHE A 167 6.60 -9.89 6.51
C PHE A 167 7.62 -10.97 6.81
N ASN A 168 8.40 -11.38 5.81
CA ASN A 168 9.38 -12.46 5.96
C ASN A 168 10.50 -12.10 6.95
N GLN A 169 10.94 -10.84 6.95
CA GLN A 169 11.97 -10.35 7.86
C GLN A 169 11.49 -10.29 9.31
N HIS A 170 10.22 -9.96 9.55
CA HIS A 170 9.64 -9.66 10.86
C HIS A 170 8.47 -10.59 11.21
N LYS A 171 8.45 -11.82 10.69
CA LYS A 171 7.30 -12.73 10.71
C LYS A 171 6.71 -12.90 12.12
N GLU A 172 7.53 -13.35 13.08
CA GLU A 172 7.06 -13.65 14.44
C GLU A 172 6.58 -12.41 15.19
N SER A 173 7.33 -11.33 15.12
CA SER A 173 6.99 -10.06 15.76
C SER A 173 5.74 -9.39 15.16
N ILE A 174 5.54 -9.53 13.83
CA ILE A 174 4.30 -9.07 13.16
C ILE A 174 3.11 -9.92 13.59
N LEU A 175 3.23 -11.25 13.63
CA LEU A 175 2.16 -12.15 14.05
C LEU A 175 1.74 -11.88 15.51
N PHE A 176 2.71 -11.71 16.40
CA PHE A 176 2.48 -11.31 17.78
C PHE A 176 1.72 -9.98 17.86
N SER A 177 2.20 -8.96 17.16
CA SER A 177 1.61 -7.61 17.18
C SER A 177 0.22 -7.57 16.55
N ALA A 178 -0.04 -8.38 15.52
CA ALA A 178 -1.36 -8.54 14.93
C ALA A 178 -2.33 -9.25 15.89
N HIS A 179 -1.86 -10.24 16.65
CA HIS A 179 -2.65 -10.88 17.71
C HIS A 179 -3.02 -9.89 18.83
N PHE A 180 -2.09 -9.02 19.24
CA PHE A 180 -2.38 -7.93 20.17
C PHE A 180 -3.52 -7.03 19.67
N MET A 181 -3.56 -6.69 18.37
CA MET A 181 -4.64 -5.87 17.80
C MET A 181 -6.03 -6.51 17.87
N LYS A 182 -6.12 -7.85 17.85
CA LYS A 182 -7.40 -8.56 17.95
C LYS A 182 -8.14 -8.30 19.28
N ARG A 183 -7.45 -7.87 20.32
CA ARG A 183 -8.08 -7.52 21.62
C ARG A 183 -9.02 -6.32 21.52
N ASN A 184 -8.96 -5.56 20.43
CA ASN A 184 -9.88 -4.47 20.07
C ASN A 184 -10.16 -3.45 21.18
N ILE A 185 -9.13 -3.04 21.92
CA ILE A 185 -9.25 -2.00 22.94
C ILE A 185 -9.13 -0.65 22.24
N ARG A 186 -10.23 0.14 22.30
CA ARG A 186 -10.32 1.43 21.63
C ARG A 186 -9.10 2.29 21.91
N ARG A 187 -8.48 2.84 20.84
CA ARG A 187 -7.28 3.69 20.83
C ARG A 187 -5.97 3.00 21.26
N VAL A 188 -6.02 1.89 21.96
CA VAL A 188 -4.86 1.19 22.49
C VAL A 188 -4.35 0.18 21.46
N THR A 189 -5.19 -0.76 21.04
CA THR A 189 -4.79 -1.84 20.11
C THR A 189 -4.85 -1.37 18.66
N ARG A 190 -4.03 -0.39 18.30
CA ARG A 190 -3.98 0.25 16.97
C ARG A 190 -2.68 -0.09 16.24
N ALA A 191 -2.70 -0.01 14.91
CA ALA A 191 -1.54 -0.29 14.09
C ALA A 191 -0.25 0.46 14.49
N PRO A 192 -0.24 1.77 14.85
CA PRO A 192 0.99 2.44 15.28
C PRO A 192 1.55 1.88 16.60
N VAL A 193 0.70 1.44 17.54
CA VAL A 193 1.14 0.80 18.79
C VAL A 193 1.69 -0.60 18.50
N ALA A 194 0.97 -1.36 17.69
CA ALA A 194 1.40 -2.69 17.24
C ALA A 194 2.74 -2.64 16.47
N CYS A 195 2.93 -1.62 15.64
CA CYS A 195 4.20 -1.39 14.93
C CYS A 195 5.38 -1.16 15.91
N ALA A 196 5.18 -0.40 16.98
CA ALA A 196 6.20 -0.22 18.00
C ALA A 196 6.47 -1.54 18.75
N LEU A 197 5.45 -2.38 18.97
CA LEU A 197 5.61 -3.71 19.56
C LEU A 197 6.43 -4.67 18.70
N VAL A 198 6.39 -4.55 17.36
CA VAL A 198 7.26 -5.34 16.48
C VAL A 198 8.72 -5.16 16.87
N ILE A 199 9.18 -3.91 16.97
CA ILE A 199 10.59 -3.60 17.28
C ILE A 199 10.93 -3.98 18.72
N MET A 200 10.00 -3.78 19.65
CA MET A 200 10.21 -4.19 21.03
C MET A 200 10.36 -5.70 21.18
N PHE A 201 9.53 -6.48 20.48
CA PHE A 201 9.55 -7.94 20.47
C PHE A 201 10.92 -8.49 19.98
N GLU A 202 11.47 -7.88 18.94
CA GLU A 202 12.78 -8.26 18.39
C GLU A 202 13.94 -7.91 19.32
N ARG A 203 13.78 -6.97 20.23
CA ARG A 203 14.76 -6.61 21.23
C ARG A 203 14.70 -7.49 22.48
N ASP A 204 13.48 -7.71 22.95
CA ASP A 204 13.19 -8.53 24.14
C ASP A 204 11.75 -9.07 24.05
N GLU A 205 11.62 -10.29 23.59
CA GLU A 205 10.34 -10.97 23.44
C GLU A 205 9.56 -11.08 24.76
N LYS A 206 10.27 -11.41 25.86
CA LYS A 206 9.63 -11.59 27.18
C LYS A 206 9.08 -10.26 27.70
N LYS A 207 9.87 -9.20 27.67
CA LYS A 207 9.43 -7.85 28.06
C LYS A 207 8.31 -7.35 27.15
N ALA A 208 8.33 -7.64 25.83
CA ALA A 208 7.27 -7.25 24.91
C ALA A 208 5.94 -7.92 25.23
N LYS A 209 5.93 -9.21 25.56
CA LYS A 209 4.73 -9.94 25.98
C LYS A 209 4.12 -9.36 27.25
N LEU A 210 4.93 -9.15 28.28
CA LEU A 210 4.49 -8.54 29.55
C LEU A 210 3.95 -7.11 29.34
N PHE A 211 4.64 -6.32 28.52
CA PHE A 211 4.21 -4.97 28.20
C PHE A 211 2.85 -4.96 27.47
N ALA A 212 2.69 -5.80 26.48
CA ALA A 212 1.44 -5.92 25.70
C ALA A 212 0.28 -6.37 26.57
N GLU A 213 0.48 -7.32 27.48
CA GLU A 213 -0.53 -7.76 28.44
C GLU A 213 -0.91 -6.63 29.40
N SER A 214 0.06 -5.97 30.02
CA SER A 214 -0.16 -4.83 30.92
C SER A 214 -0.84 -3.65 30.21
N LEU A 215 -0.59 -3.45 28.92
CA LEU A 215 -1.26 -2.42 28.12
C LEU A 215 -2.74 -2.71 27.90
N CYS A 216 -3.14 -3.98 27.94
CA CYS A 216 -4.51 -4.42 27.69
C CYS A 216 -5.41 -4.44 28.93
N VAL A 217 -4.86 -4.38 30.14
CA VAL A 217 -5.61 -4.41 31.40
C VAL A 217 -5.49 -3.08 32.15
N LEU A 218 -6.47 -2.78 33.04
CA LEU A 218 -6.47 -1.52 33.79
C LEU A 218 -5.32 -1.46 34.80
N ASP A 219 -5.11 -2.52 35.57
CA ASP A 219 -4.14 -2.62 36.63
C ASP A 219 -2.92 -3.46 36.21
N GLY A 220 -2.45 -3.26 34.98
CA GLY A 220 -1.28 -3.97 34.47
C GLY A 220 -0.04 -3.71 35.30
N GLU A 221 0.82 -4.73 35.47
CA GLU A 221 2.02 -4.66 36.30
C GLU A 221 3.05 -3.64 35.82
N VAL A 222 3.14 -3.44 34.51
CA VAL A 222 4.13 -2.54 33.88
C VAL A 222 3.67 -1.09 33.95
N GLN A 223 4.33 -0.28 34.75
CA GLN A 223 4.02 1.14 34.98
C GLN A 223 4.01 1.93 33.66
N GLN A 224 4.99 1.73 32.80
CA GLN A 224 5.12 2.43 31.50
C GLN A 224 3.96 2.08 30.54
N ALA A 225 3.47 0.86 30.60
CA ALA A 225 2.30 0.43 29.81
C ALA A 225 1.02 1.12 30.30
N ARG A 226 0.81 1.25 31.61
CA ARG A 226 -0.33 1.99 32.18
C ARG A 226 -0.31 3.46 31.74
N VAL A 227 0.83 4.15 31.88
CA VAL A 227 0.97 5.55 31.47
C VAL A 227 0.71 5.71 29.97
N LEU A 228 1.17 4.78 29.14
CA LEU A 228 0.88 4.78 27.71
C LEU A 228 -0.61 4.60 27.44
N ARG A 229 -1.24 3.62 28.08
CA ARG A 229 -2.67 3.34 27.95
C ARG A 229 -3.50 4.59 28.25
N ASP A 230 -3.29 5.22 29.40
CA ASP A 230 -4.03 6.41 29.82
C ASP A 230 -3.82 7.58 28.84
N THR A 231 -2.58 7.76 28.38
CA THR A 231 -2.24 8.79 27.38
C THR A 231 -2.96 8.55 26.06
N LEU A 232 -3.05 7.30 25.60
CA LEU A 232 -3.74 6.94 24.36
C LEU A 232 -5.25 7.09 24.47
N ILE A 233 -5.85 6.69 25.60
CA ILE A 233 -7.30 6.79 25.85
C ILE A 233 -7.73 8.26 25.93
N GLN A 234 -6.96 9.12 26.59
CA GLN A 234 -7.23 10.55 26.73
C GLN A 234 -6.88 11.36 25.46
N GLY A 235 -6.13 10.76 24.53
CA GLY A 235 -5.67 11.41 23.30
C GLY A 235 -6.82 11.78 22.34
N PRO A 236 -6.51 12.55 21.26
CA PRO A 236 -7.50 12.99 20.31
C PRO A 236 -8.20 11.84 19.58
N ASN A 237 -9.49 12.03 19.26
CA ASN A 237 -10.23 11.14 18.38
C ASN A 237 -9.83 11.39 16.92
N GLY A 238 -9.70 10.32 16.13
CA GLY A 238 -9.47 10.41 14.71
C GLY A 238 -8.33 9.52 14.18
N GLY A 239 -8.11 9.56 12.86
CA GLY A 239 -7.18 8.70 12.12
C GLY A 239 -6.19 9.48 11.24
N GLY A 240 -5.91 10.74 11.50
CA GLY A 240 -4.95 11.52 10.70
C GLY A 240 -3.49 11.08 10.88
N GLN A 241 -2.65 11.44 9.90
CA GLN A 241 -1.21 11.11 9.93
C GLN A 241 -0.52 11.59 11.20
N ALA A 242 -0.78 12.84 11.63
CA ALA A 242 -0.19 13.41 12.84
C ALA A 242 -0.55 12.61 14.10
N ILE A 243 -1.82 12.15 14.21
CA ILE A 243 -2.28 11.34 15.34
C ILE A 243 -1.58 9.96 15.34
N THR A 244 -1.41 9.37 14.16
CA THR A 244 -0.73 8.07 14.01
C THR A 244 0.75 8.16 14.39
N VAL A 245 1.47 9.17 13.90
CA VAL A 245 2.88 9.43 14.25
C VAL A 245 3.03 9.72 15.75
N SER A 246 2.13 10.51 16.32
CA SER A 246 2.14 10.80 17.77
C SER A 246 1.91 9.54 18.60
N ALA A 247 0.95 8.69 18.23
CA ALA A 247 0.68 7.44 18.93
C ALA A 247 1.87 6.48 18.85
N TYR A 248 2.50 6.34 17.68
CA TYR A 248 3.71 5.54 17.50
C TYR A 248 4.86 6.07 18.37
N GLY A 249 5.20 7.35 18.28
CA GLY A 249 6.31 7.92 19.02
C GLY A 249 6.14 7.88 20.55
N LYS A 250 4.89 8.03 21.04
CA LYS A 250 4.59 7.82 22.47
C LYS A 250 4.73 6.36 22.88
N SER A 251 4.32 5.42 22.04
CA SER A 251 4.53 3.98 22.27
C SER A 251 6.00 3.63 22.35
N VAL A 252 6.80 4.15 21.40
CA VAL A 252 8.26 3.99 21.41
C VAL A 252 8.87 4.54 22.70
N SER A 253 8.45 5.72 23.14
CA SER A 253 8.96 6.33 24.39
C SER A 253 8.68 5.45 25.63
N ALA A 254 7.44 4.92 25.74
CA ALA A 254 7.08 4.05 26.85
C ALA A 254 7.84 2.72 26.83
N MET A 255 7.95 2.11 25.64
CA MET A 255 8.61 0.82 25.45
C MET A 255 10.13 0.92 25.73
N LYS A 256 10.79 1.98 25.25
CA LYS A 256 12.21 2.27 25.57
C LYS A 256 12.42 2.42 27.08
N ALA A 257 11.58 3.22 27.73
CA ALA A 257 11.67 3.42 29.16
C ALA A 257 11.55 2.10 29.95
N TYR A 258 10.65 1.21 29.50
CA TYR A 258 10.49 -0.11 30.12
C TYR A 258 11.68 -1.03 29.84
N LEU A 259 12.20 -1.04 28.62
CA LEU A 259 13.41 -1.80 28.29
C LEU A 259 14.62 -1.36 29.12
N ASP A 260 14.72 -0.04 29.38
CA ASP A 260 15.78 0.58 30.20
C ASP A 260 15.51 0.56 31.72
N ASP A 261 14.42 -0.08 32.15
CA ASP A 261 13.92 -0.12 33.55
C ASP A 261 13.78 1.28 34.20
N LYS A 262 13.38 2.29 33.36
CA LYS A 262 13.18 3.67 33.78
C LYS A 262 11.69 3.98 34.02
N PRO A 263 11.30 4.54 35.16
CA PRO A 263 9.93 4.98 35.38
C PRO A 263 9.63 6.22 34.53
N ILE A 264 8.37 6.38 34.11
CA ILE A 264 7.92 7.53 33.34
C ILE A 264 6.66 8.17 33.96
N LYS A 265 6.57 9.50 33.88
CA LYS A 265 5.37 10.25 34.26
C LYS A 265 4.69 10.89 33.03
N ILE A 266 5.47 11.27 32.02
CA ILE A 266 5.02 11.96 30.82
C ILE A 266 5.67 11.30 29.61
N LEU A 267 4.87 11.10 28.55
CA LEU A 267 5.33 10.57 27.28
C LEU A 267 5.59 11.68 26.27
N ARG A 268 6.81 11.70 25.74
CA ARG A 268 7.20 12.52 24.58
C ARG A 268 7.25 11.66 23.33
N VAL A 269 7.04 12.27 22.17
CA VAL A 269 7.19 11.56 20.89
C VAL A 269 8.67 11.27 20.63
N GLN A 270 9.00 10.01 20.43
CA GLN A 270 10.36 9.54 20.10
C GLN A 270 10.32 8.58 18.90
N ALA A 271 11.48 8.35 18.30
CA ALA A 271 11.73 7.28 17.32
C ALA A 271 12.64 6.20 17.93
N TRP A 272 12.63 5.01 17.37
CA TRP A 272 13.53 3.90 17.73
C TRP A 272 14.97 4.22 17.36
#